data_912a938a0bb6ef631d2a55d17565cf6d
#
_entry.id   912a938a0bb6ef631d2a55d17565cf6d
#
_cell.length_a   1.000
_cell.length_b   1.000
_cell.length_c   1.000
_cell.angle_alpha   90.00
_cell.angle_beta   90.00
_cell.angle_gamma   90.00
#
_symmetry.space_group_name_H-M   'P 1'
#
loop_
_entity.id
_entity.type
_entity.pdbx_description
1 polymer ?
#
loop_
_entity_poly.entity_id
_entity_poly.type
_entity_poly.pdbx_seq_one_letter_code
_entity_poly.pdbx_strand_id
1 'polypeptide(L)'
;MNLGQRIYELRTQKNLSQGDLAEALDVSRQSISKWETGSSVPELDKLIKLSQLFGVTLDELILDKQPEAATPPPEPQIIYVERQEPRSTRKTAGVVLLCFSAFVWLLVSLLGDVLTGLVLASPFLACGLICLFVRRHVGLWCLWVVYAFADLYLRFATGVNINFVMNPRFYMGGHTIHLIVAWVNLAVFAALTTATVLRFRKGGPASVKANAIGAAISWIAYLLLPLVVATPSREPITDPDQIRLYRTAGALGGWLRTVVVVIALTFTVRLLTGLWQKRKARMAKT
;
A
#
# COMPACT_ATOMS: atom_id res chain seq x y z
N MET A 1 -8.22 -47.80 35.45
CA MET A 1 -9.42 -47.82 36.32
C MET A 1 -10.64 -47.41 35.51
N ASN A 2 -11.85 -47.97 35.81
CA ASN A 2 -13.06 -47.61 35.06
C ASN A 2 -13.68 -46.35 35.69
N LEU A 3 -14.28 -45.47 34.89
CA LEU A 3 -14.99 -44.23 35.34
C LEU A 3 -15.92 -44.47 36.52
N GLY A 4 -16.69 -45.56 36.49
CA GLY A 4 -17.61 -45.91 37.57
C GLY A 4 -16.89 -46.17 38.89
N GLN A 5 -15.80 -46.90 38.86
CA GLN A 5 -14.95 -47.15 40.04
C GLN A 5 -14.36 -45.85 40.58
N ARG A 6 -13.96 -44.94 39.68
CA ARG A 6 -13.42 -43.64 40.05
C ARG A 6 -14.45 -42.77 40.77
N ILE A 7 -15.69 -42.74 40.26
CA ILE A 7 -16.81 -42.03 40.91
C ILE A 7 -17.06 -42.60 42.30
N TYR A 8 -17.08 -43.95 42.45
CA TYR A 8 -17.24 -44.60 43.73
C TYR A 8 -16.16 -44.24 44.73
N GLU A 9 -14.87 -44.28 44.34
CA GLU A 9 -13.74 -43.91 45.19
C GLU A 9 -13.81 -42.47 45.66
N LEU A 10 -14.00 -41.52 44.73
CA LEU A 10 -14.04 -40.09 45.04
C LEU A 10 -15.22 -39.76 45.96
N ARG A 11 -16.39 -40.40 45.75
CA ARG A 11 -17.54 -40.29 46.63
C ARG A 11 -17.21 -40.79 48.03
N THR A 12 -16.60 -41.99 48.13
CA THR A 12 -16.24 -42.61 49.40
C THR A 12 -15.17 -41.82 50.15
N GLN A 13 -14.20 -41.27 49.48
CA GLN A 13 -13.20 -40.36 50.06
C GLN A 13 -13.85 -39.10 50.64
N LYS A 14 -14.94 -38.60 50.07
CA LYS A 14 -15.67 -37.46 50.59
C LYS A 14 -16.77 -37.85 51.60
N ASN A 15 -16.84 -39.14 52.03
CA ASN A 15 -17.81 -39.68 52.98
C ASN A 15 -19.29 -39.41 52.53
N LEU A 16 -19.55 -39.33 51.24
CA LEU A 16 -20.89 -39.14 50.72
C LEU A 16 -21.59 -40.50 50.50
N SER A 17 -22.87 -40.60 50.84
CA SER A 17 -23.72 -41.72 50.42
C SER A 17 -24.09 -41.57 48.92
N GLN A 18 -24.57 -42.65 48.30
CA GLN A 18 -25.13 -42.55 46.91
C GLN A 18 -26.36 -41.60 46.87
N GLY A 19 -27.09 -41.47 47.98
CA GLY A 19 -28.21 -40.52 48.08
C GLY A 19 -27.73 -39.08 48.10
N ASP A 20 -26.72 -38.77 48.93
CA ASP A 20 -26.16 -37.41 49.04
C ASP A 20 -25.52 -36.95 47.71
N LEU A 21 -24.85 -37.86 46.99
CA LEU A 21 -24.28 -37.56 45.66
C LEU A 21 -25.38 -37.33 44.62
N ALA A 22 -26.48 -38.11 44.71
CA ALA A 22 -27.63 -37.97 43.83
C ALA A 22 -28.34 -36.62 44.01
N GLU A 23 -28.53 -36.18 45.28
CA GLU A 23 -29.10 -34.88 45.61
C GLU A 23 -28.21 -33.74 45.15
N ALA A 24 -26.88 -33.82 45.38
CA ALA A 24 -25.93 -32.79 44.93
C ALA A 24 -25.88 -32.62 43.41
N LEU A 25 -26.18 -33.66 42.66
CA LEU A 25 -26.14 -33.64 41.18
C LEU A 25 -27.54 -33.50 40.55
N ASP A 26 -28.61 -33.45 41.37
CA ASP A 26 -29.99 -33.43 40.93
C ASP A 26 -30.30 -34.59 39.96
N VAL A 27 -30.08 -35.82 40.48
CA VAL A 27 -30.35 -37.06 39.75
C VAL A 27 -30.94 -38.13 40.71
N SER A 28 -31.48 -39.22 40.17
CA SER A 28 -31.94 -40.32 41.01
C SER A 28 -30.78 -41.12 41.63
N ARG A 29 -30.94 -41.65 42.84
CA ARG A 29 -29.98 -42.58 43.45
C ARG A 29 -29.67 -43.79 42.54
N GLN A 30 -30.65 -44.23 41.75
CA GLN A 30 -30.46 -45.32 40.78
C GLN A 30 -29.48 -44.93 39.67
N SER A 31 -29.44 -43.67 39.25
CA SER A 31 -28.50 -43.17 38.25
C SER A 31 -27.06 -43.27 38.78
N ILE A 32 -26.85 -42.83 40.03
CA ILE A 32 -25.53 -42.94 40.68
C ILE A 32 -25.07 -44.40 40.76
N SER A 33 -25.98 -45.31 41.21
CA SER A 33 -25.67 -46.73 41.28
C SER A 33 -25.31 -47.31 39.90
N LYS A 34 -26.01 -46.96 38.84
CA LYS A 34 -25.70 -47.40 37.46
C LYS A 34 -24.38 -46.86 36.98
N TRP A 35 -24.03 -45.61 37.33
CA TRP A 35 -22.73 -45.03 36.95
C TRP A 35 -21.56 -45.75 37.66
N GLU A 36 -21.70 -45.98 38.97
CA GLU A 36 -20.66 -46.67 39.74
C GLU A 36 -20.45 -48.13 39.33
N THR A 37 -21.52 -48.82 38.91
CA THR A 37 -21.44 -50.18 38.38
C THR A 37 -21.04 -50.25 36.91
N GLY A 38 -20.91 -49.11 36.23
CA GLY A 38 -20.55 -49.03 34.79
C GLY A 38 -21.70 -49.44 33.86
N SER A 39 -22.95 -49.58 34.38
CA SER A 39 -24.12 -49.93 33.58
C SER A 39 -24.65 -48.79 32.74
N SER A 40 -24.25 -47.56 33.05
CA SER A 40 -24.48 -46.32 32.24
C SER A 40 -23.37 -45.30 32.50
N VAL A 41 -23.23 -44.36 31.58
CA VAL A 41 -22.25 -43.29 31.68
C VAL A 41 -22.99 -41.96 31.97
N PRO A 42 -22.50 -41.12 32.88
CA PRO A 42 -23.06 -39.77 33.09
C PRO A 42 -22.95 -38.92 31.81
N GLU A 43 -23.93 -38.05 31.59
CA GLU A 43 -23.88 -37.02 30.54
C GLU A 43 -22.80 -35.98 30.87
N LEU A 44 -22.31 -35.29 29.83
CA LEU A 44 -21.20 -34.33 29.95
C LEU A 44 -21.43 -33.28 31.05
N ASP A 45 -22.65 -32.75 31.17
CA ASP A 45 -23.00 -31.77 32.19
C ASP A 45 -22.88 -32.34 33.62
N LYS A 46 -23.17 -33.61 33.80
CA LYS A 46 -23.03 -34.30 35.10
C LYS A 46 -21.57 -34.63 35.39
N LEU A 47 -20.74 -34.94 34.36
CA LEU A 47 -19.29 -35.11 34.50
C LEU A 47 -18.62 -33.82 34.93
N ILE A 48 -19.01 -32.66 34.38
CA ILE A 48 -18.51 -31.35 34.79
C ILE A 48 -18.88 -31.04 36.27
N LYS A 49 -20.11 -31.31 36.65
CA LYS A 49 -20.56 -31.16 38.07
C LYS A 49 -19.82 -32.10 39.02
N LEU A 50 -19.56 -33.35 38.60
CA LEU A 50 -18.80 -34.33 39.37
C LEU A 50 -17.34 -33.85 39.58
N SER A 51 -16.69 -33.38 38.54
CA SER A 51 -15.32 -32.83 38.62
C SER A 51 -15.23 -31.66 39.61
N GLN A 52 -16.19 -30.75 39.54
CA GLN A 52 -16.28 -29.61 40.45
C GLN A 52 -16.57 -30.04 41.91
N LEU A 53 -17.50 -30.97 42.10
CA LEU A 53 -17.87 -31.47 43.42
C LEU A 53 -16.70 -32.22 44.08
N PHE A 54 -15.97 -33.01 43.32
CA PHE A 54 -14.85 -33.78 43.82
C PHE A 54 -13.55 -32.96 43.90
N GLY A 55 -13.44 -31.83 43.20
CA GLY A 55 -12.24 -30.99 43.13
C GLY A 55 -11.12 -31.61 42.30
N VAL A 56 -11.49 -32.39 41.26
CA VAL A 56 -10.57 -33.03 40.33
C VAL A 56 -10.84 -32.48 38.93
N THR A 57 -9.84 -32.56 38.07
CA THR A 57 -10.02 -32.19 36.65
C THR A 57 -10.86 -33.26 35.93
N LEU A 58 -11.48 -32.88 34.80
CA LEU A 58 -12.24 -33.83 33.97
C LEU A 58 -11.34 -34.98 33.47
N ASP A 59 -10.10 -34.69 33.16
CA ASP A 59 -9.09 -35.65 32.69
C ASP A 59 -8.73 -36.63 33.83
N GLU A 60 -8.56 -36.16 35.06
CA GLU A 60 -8.31 -37.03 36.24
C GLU A 60 -9.53 -37.91 36.56
N LEU A 61 -10.75 -37.41 36.28
CA LEU A 61 -11.97 -38.18 36.48
C LEU A 61 -12.15 -39.29 35.44
N ILE A 62 -11.78 -39.02 34.17
CA ILE A 62 -12.03 -39.92 33.02
C ILE A 62 -10.83 -40.82 32.73
N LEU A 63 -9.60 -40.28 32.78
CA LEU A 63 -8.38 -40.95 32.26
C LEU A 63 -7.52 -41.57 33.36
N ASP A 64 -7.94 -41.53 34.65
CA ASP A 64 -7.16 -42.07 35.78
C ASP A 64 -5.70 -41.59 35.83
N LYS A 65 -5.42 -40.40 35.32
CA LYS A 65 -4.11 -39.79 35.49
C LYS A 65 -4.01 -39.32 36.95
N GLN A 66 -3.17 -40.02 37.72
CA GLN A 66 -2.71 -39.47 38.99
C GLN A 66 -2.11 -38.07 38.72
N PRO A 67 -2.30 -37.11 39.64
CA PRO A 67 -1.64 -35.82 39.51
C PRO A 67 -0.16 -36.11 39.40
N GLU A 68 0.42 -35.97 38.21
CA GLU A 68 1.86 -35.86 38.09
C GLU A 68 2.27 -34.72 39.03
N ALA A 69 3.06 -35.06 40.05
CA ALA A 69 3.60 -34.10 40.99
C ALA A 69 4.00 -32.87 40.19
N ALA A 70 3.41 -31.74 40.57
CA ALA A 70 3.50 -30.47 39.81
C ALA A 70 4.98 -30.25 39.43
N THR A 71 5.35 -30.67 38.23
CA THR A 71 6.51 -30.11 37.57
C THR A 71 6.16 -28.64 37.43
N PRO A 72 6.99 -27.72 37.93
CA PRO A 72 6.75 -26.31 37.73
C PRO A 72 6.41 -26.11 36.24
N PRO A 73 5.36 -25.31 35.89
CA PRO A 73 5.01 -25.10 34.51
C PRO A 73 6.30 -24.76 33.77
N PRO A 74 6.56 -25.40 32.59
CA PRO A 74 7.77 -25.11 31.84
C PRO A 74 7.79 -23.61 31.69
N GLU A 75 8.89 -22.97 32.15
CA GLU A 75 9.09 -21.52 31.93
C GLU A 75 8.68 -21.26 30.49
N PRO A 76 7.85 -20.24 30.22
CA PRO A 76 7.43 -19.94 28.88
C PRO A 76 8.71 -19.79 28.06
N GLN A 77 9.07 -20.84 27.32
CA GLN A 77 10.12 -20.72 26.34
C GLN A 77 9.60 -19.67 25.36
N ILE A 78 10.07 -18.44 25.54
CA ILE A 78 9.88 -17.39 24.55
C ILE A 78 10.64 -17.90 23.33
N ILE A 79 9.96 -18.67 22.51
CA ILE A 79 10.42 -18.98 21.17
C ILE A 79 10.44 -17.61 20.50
N TYR A 80 11.63 -16.99 20.48
CA TYR A 80 11.90 -15.88 19.60
C TYR A 80 11.71 -16.41 18.18
N VAL A 81 10.47 -16.46 17.72
CA VAL A 81 10.20 -16.53 16.29
C VAL A 81 10.75 -15.21 15.79
N GLU A 82 12.01 -15.25 15.37
CA GLU A 82 12.63 -14.16 14.63
C GLU A 82 11.70 -13.95 13.45
N ARG A 83 10.75 -13.02 13.64
CA ARG A 83 9.84 -12.61 12.60
C ARG A 83 10.75 -11.99 11.55
N GLN A 84 11.22 -12.83 10.62
CA GLN A 84 11.84 -12.34 9.40
C GLN A 84 10.79 -11.40 8.81
N GLU A 85 10.94 -10.11 9.13
CA GLU A 85 10.16 -9.07 8.48
C GLU A 85 10.30 -9.37 7.00
N PRO A 86 9.21 -9.63 6.26
CA PRO A 86 9.32 -9.92 4.84
C PRO A 86 10.11 -8.76 4.26
N ARG A 87 11.34 -9.05 3.84
CA ARG A 87 12.25 -8.04 3.24
C ARG A 87 11.39 -7.28 2.26
N SER A 88 11.11 -6.03 2.58
CA SER A 88 10.18 -5.23 1.79
C SER A 88 10.75 -5.21 0.37
N THR A 89 10.18 -6.01 -0.53
CA THR A 89 10.57 -6.14 -1.95
C THR A 89 10.82 -4.78 -2.57
N ARG A 90 10.08 -3.78 -2.08
CA ARG A 90 10.24 -2.38 -2.46
C ARG A 90 11.60 -1.79 -2.05
N LYS A 91 12.05 -2.02 -0.81
CA LYS A 91 13.36 -1.51 -0.34
C LYS A 91 14.49 -2.18 -1.09
N THR A 92 14.39 -3.49 -1.31
CA THR A 92 15.36 -4.25 -2.11
C THR A 92 15.42 -3.73 -3.54
N ALA A 93 14.28 -3.53 -4.20
CA ALA A 93 14.23 -2.94 -5.54
C ALA A 93 14.84 -1.52 -5.57
N GLY A 94 14.57 -0.70 -4.54
CA GLY A 94 15.17 0.63 -4.42
C GLY A 94 16.69 0.60 -4.36
N VAL A 95 17.26 -0.28 -3.52
CA VAL A 95 18.72 -0.42 -3.40
C VAL A 95 19.33 -0.92 -4.72
N VAL A 96 18.70 -1.92 -5.37
CA VAL A 96 19.17 -2.43 -6.68
C VAL A 96 19.17 -1.32 -7.72
N LEU A 97 18.13 -0.49 -7.79
CA LEU A 97 18.07 0.64 -8.73
C LEU A 97 19.14 1.70 -8.43
N LEU A 98 19.45 1.97 -7.16
CA LEU A 98 20.53 2.90 -6.80
C LEU A 98 21.91 2.36 -7.18
N CYS A 99 22.17 1.08 -6.92
CA CYS A 99 23.41 0.43 -7.35
C CYS A 99 23.54 0.44 -8.89
N PHE A 100 22.44 0.16 -9.60
CA PHE A 100 22.41 0.21 -11.06
C PHE A 100 22.64 1.64 -11.59
N SER A 101 22.06 2.65 -10.95
CA SER A 101 22.30 4.06 -11.27
C SER A 101 23.79 4.44 -11.13
N ALA A 102 24.41 4.03 -10.01
CA ALA A 102 25.84 4.27 -9.78
C ALA A 102 26.71 3.56 -10.83
N PHE A 103 26.36 2.33 -11.19
CA PHE A 103 27.04 1.57 -12.24
C PHE A 103 26.92 2.25 -13.61
N VAL A 104 25.73 2.67 -14.03
CA VAL A 104 25.50 3.40 -15.28
C VAL A 104 26.29 4.71 -15.29
N TRP A 105 26.25 5.47 -14.21
CA TRP A 105 27.01 6.70 -14.09
C TRP A 105 28.52 6.47 -14.27
N LEU A 106 29.09 5.50 -13.56
CA LEU A 106 30.50 5.16 -13.60
C LEU A 106 30.91 4.71 -15.01
N LEU A 107 30.15 3.78 -15.61
CA LEU A 107 30.43 3.23 -16.94
C LEU A 107 30.44 4.32 -18.00
N VAL A 108 29.41 5.17 -18.04
CA VAL A 108 29.29 6.24 -19.04
C VAL A 108 30.33 7.32 -18.80
N SER A 109 30.68 7.65 -17.55
CA SER A 109 31.71 8.63 -17.21
C SER A 109 33.10 8.16 -17.59
N LEU A 110 33.37 6.85 -17.59
CA LEU A 110 34.64 6.27 -18.03
C LEU A 110 34.78 6.23 -19.58
N LEU A 111 33.67 6.02 -20.28
CA LEU A 111 33.65 5.91 -21.75
C LEU A 111 33.41 7.24 -22.47
N GLY A 112 32.96 8.26 -21.77
CA GLY A 112 32.54 9.52 -22.37
C GLY A 112 32.70 10.71 -21.43
N ASP A 113 31.59 11.31 -21.05
CA ASP A 113 31.53 12.52 -20.23
C ASP A 113 30.75 12.31 -18.93
N VAL A 114 31.26 12.90 -17.85
CA VAL A 114 30.67 12.80 -16.49
C VAL A 114 29.23 13.34 -16.44
N LEU A 115 28.95 14.43 -17.15
CA LEU A 115 27.61 15.03 -17.21
C LEU A 115 26.62 14.13 -17.96
N THR A 116 27.03 13.54 -19.06
CA THR A 116 26.24 12.58 -19.83
C THR A 116 25.91 11.35 -18.96
N GLY A 117 26.92 10.85 -18.21
CA GLY A 117 26.71 9.76 -17.24
C GLY A 117 25.66 10.09 -16.18
N LEU A 118 25.72 11.31 -15.63
CA LEU A 118 24.76 11.76 -14.63
C LEU A 118 23.32 11.84 -15.20
N VAL A 119 23.17 12.36 -16.40
CA VAL A 119 21.85 12.48 -17.05
C VAL A 119 21.24 11.09 -17.30
N LEU A 120 22.03 10.16 -17.84
CA LEU A 120 21.56 8.80 -18.14
C LEU A 120 21.27 7.97 -16.87
N ALA A 121 22.02 8.19 -15.78
CA ALA A 121 21.80 7.51 -14.51
C ALA A 121 20.61 8.07 -13.70
N SER A 122 20.26 9.35 -13.92
CA SER A 122 19.26 10.08 -13.11
C SER A 122 17.86 9.44 -13.04
N PRO A 123 17.28 8.81 -14.08
CA PRO A 123 15.98 8.15 -13.94
C PRO A 123 16.02 6.93 -12.99
N PHE A 124 17.11 6.17 -13.00
CA PHE A 124 17.29 5.03 -12.09
C PHE A 124 17.51 5.51 -10.66
N LEU A 125 18.28 6.58 -10.46
CA LEU A 125 18.46 7.25 -9.18
C LEU A 125 17.12 7.72 -8.62
N ALA A 126 16.32 8.42 -9.42
CA ALA A 126 15.02 8.94 -9.01
C ALA A 126 14.04 7.80 -8.65
N CYS A 127 13.95 6.75 -9.46
CA CYS A 127 13.12 5.58 -9.18
C CYS A 127 13.61 4.85 -7.92
N GLY A 128 14.92 4.70 -7.72
CA GLY A 128 15.49 4.11 -6.51
C GLY A 128 15.11 4.87 -5.24
N LEU A 129 15.26 6.20 -5.25
CA LEU A 129 14.85 7.07 -4.14
C LEU A 129 13.34 6.99 -3.89
N ILE A 130 12.52 6.98 -4.93
CA ILE A 130 11.06 6.80 -4.79
C ILE A 130 10.74 5.47 -4.12
N CYS A 131 11.40 4.38 -4.52
CA CYS A 131 11.21 3.07 -3.90
C CYS A 131 11.59 3.05 -2.41
N LEU A 132 12.56 3.84 -1.98
CA LEU A 132 12.98 3.91 -0.57
C LEU A 132 12.07 4.80 0.27
N PHE A 133 11.79 6.02 -0.20
CA PHE A 133 11.13 7.05 0.59
C PHE A 133 9.62 7.08 0.44
N VAL A 134 9.07 6.76 -0.75
CA VAL A 134 7.63 6.82 -1.00
C VAL A 134 6.97 5.51 -0.57
N ARG A 135 6.01 5.59 0.36
CA ARG A 135 5.28 4.41 0.87
C ARG A 135 4.04 4.04 0.06
N ARG A 136 3.39 5.03 -0.57
CA ARG A 136 2.13 4.84 -1.31
C ARG A 136 2.33 5.06 -2.81
N HIS A 137 1.76 4.16 -3.63
CA HIS A 137 1.72 4.30 -5.09
C HIS A 137 3.09 4.42 -5.77
N VAL A 138 4.10 3.69 -5.23
CA VAL A 138 5.49 3.71 -5.73
C VAL A 138 5.55 3.49 -7.24
N GLY A 139 4.86 2.47 -7.77
CA GLY A 139 4.84 2.17 -9.21
C GLY A 139 4.33 3.34 -10.07
N LEU A 140 3.32 4.06 -9.60
CA LEU A 140 2.80 5.23 -10.32
C LEU A 140 3.83 6.36 -10.39
N TRP A 141 4.54 6.60 -9.28
CA TRP A 141 5.60 7.62 -9.25
C TRP A 141 6.79 7.25 -10.12
N CYS A 142 7.20 5.97 -10.12
CA CYS A 142 8.24 5.49 -11.03
C CYS A 142 7.82 5.63 -12.50
N LEU A 143 6.57 5.33 -12.86
CA LEU A 143 6.05 5.55 -14.22
C LEU A 143 6.10 7.03 -14.62
N TRP A 144 5.77 7.94 -13.69
CA TRP A 144 5.90 9.38 -13.95
C TRP A 144 7.35 9.81 -14.18
N VAL A 145 8.31 9.25 -13.44
CA VAL A 145 9.74 9.52 -13.65
C VAL A 145 10.17 9.03 -15.04
N VAL A 146 9.85 7.80 -15.39
CA VAL A 146 10.17 7.22 -16.72
C VAL A 146 9.55 8.06 -17.83
N TYR A 147 8.28 8.44 -17.69
CA TYR A 147 7.59 9.30 -18.64
C TYR A 147 8.28 10.67 -18.77
N ALA A 148 8.63 11.30 -17.64
CA ALA A 148 9.28 12.61 -17.63
C ALA A 148 10.61 12.61 -18.38
N PHE A 149 11.43 11.58 -18.16
CA PHE A 149 12.70 11.44 -18.86
C PHE A 149 12.52 11.10 -20.35
N ALA A 150 11.55 10.28 -20.69
CA ALA A 150 11.20 10.00 -22.08
C ALA A 150 10.71 11.26 -22.82
N ASP A 151 9.82 12.04 -22.19
CA ASP A 151 9.33 13.31 -22.77
C ASP A 151 10.45 14.34 -22.93
N LEU A 152 11.35 14.46 -21.93
CA LEU A 152 12.54 15.32 -22.04
C LEU A 152 13.43 14.86 -23.19
N TYR A 153 13.72 13.57 -23.28
CA TYR A 153 14.52 13.03 -24.39
C TYR A 153 13.90 13.35 -25.75
N LEU A 154 12.58 13.13 -25.92
CA LEU A 154 11.89 13.46 -27.17
C LEU A 154 12.01 14.95 -27.49
N ARG A 155 11.84 15.84 -26.52
CA ARG A 155 11.97 17.30 -26.72
C ARG A 155 13.37 17.72 -27.15
N PHE A 156 14.42 17.15 -26.53
CA PHE A 156 15.80 17.54 -26.80
C PHE A 156 16.38 16.85 -28.05
N ALA A 157 16.13 15.55 -28.23
CA ALA A 157 16.73 14.78 -29.33
C ALA A 157 15.96 14.96 -30.63
N THR A 158 14.64 15.04 -30.63
CA THR A 158 13.81 15.08 -31.84
C THR A 158 13.02 16.37 -32.00
N GLY A 159 12.99 17.23 -30.97
CA GLY A 159 12.15 18.44 -30.94
C GLY A 159 10.64 18.14 -30.81
N VAL A 160 10.25 16.86 -30.75
CA VAL A 160 8.83 16.45 -30.68
C VAL A 160 8.29 16.69 -29.29
N ASN A 161 7.14 17.32 -29.21
CA ASN A 161 6.40 17.50 -27.95
C ASN A 161 4.89 17.35 -28.19
N ILE A 162 4.10 17.32 -27.13
CA ILE A 162 2.64 17.17 -27.20
C ILE A 162 1.98 18.25 -28.07
N ASN A 163 2.57 19.46 -28.14
CA ASN A 163 2.00 20.57 -28.92
C ASN A 163 2.07 20.33 -30.44
N PHE A 164 2.87 19.37 -30.91
CA PHE A 164 2.86 18.95 -32.32
C PHE A 164 1.49 18.51 -32.78
N VAL A 165 0.74 17.80 -31.90
CA VAL A 165 -0.63 17.34 -32.18
C VAL A 165 -1.58 18.51 -32.42
N MET A 166 -1.36 19.64 -31.76
CA MET A 166 -2.26 20.82 -31.85
C MET A 166 -1.90 21.79 -33.00
N ASN A 167 -0.78 21.56 -33.70
CA ASN A 167 -0.34 22.47 -34.74
C ASN A 167 -0.62 21.93 -36.15
N PRO A 168 -1.57 22.55 -36.91
CA PRO A 168 -1.99 22.09 -38.25
C PRO A 168 -0.82 21.99 -39.25
N ARG A 169 0.24 22.79 -39.09
CA ARG A 169 1.38 22.83 -40.03
C ARG A 169 2.08 21.49 -40.15
N PHE A 170 2.11 20.69 -39.07
CA PHE A 170 2.81 19.39 -39.07
C PHE A 170 2.00 18.31 -39.82
N TYR A 171 0.69 18.49 -40.01
CA TYR A 171 -0.15 17.57 -40.79
C TYR A 171 0.06 17.69 -42.30
N MET A 172 0.50 18.86 -42.77
CA MET A 172 0.69 19.13 -44.20
C MET A 172 2.14 18.99 -44.68
N GLY A 173 3.13 18.86 -43.76
CA GLY A 173 4.53 19.00 -44.08
C GLY A 173 5.34 17.71 -44.16
N GLY A 174 4.75 16.52 -44.33
CA GLY A 174 5.49 15.24 -44.43
C GLY A 174 6.11 14.73 -43.12
N HIS A 175 5.77 15.33 -41.98
CA HIS A 175 6.30 14.98 -40.63
C HIS A 175 5.48 13.83 -39.94
N THR A 176 5.05 12.82 -40.70
CA THR A 176 4.19 11.75 -40.23
C THR A 176 4.74 10.99 -39.03
N ILE A 177 6.04 10.67 -39.02
CA ILE A 177 6.67 9.95 -37.91
C ILE A 177 6.64 10.80 -36.64
N HIS A 178 7.00 12.07 -36.71
CA HIS A 178 6.99 12.99 -35.56
C HIS A 178 5.57 13.15 -35.00
N LEU A 179 4.59 13.18 -35.89
CA LEU A 179 3.18 13.28 -35.50
C LEU A 179 2.69 12.01 -34.80
N ILE A 180 3.05 10.82 -35.29
CA ILE A 180 2.72 9.55 -34.63
C ILE A 180 3.34 9.51 -33.23
N VAL A 181 4.62 9.86 -33.10
CA VAL A 181 5.31 9.91 -31.81
C VAL A 181 4.64 10.90 -30.86
N ALA A 182 4.22 12.08 -31.38
CA ALA A 182 3.50 13.06 -30.56
C ALA A 182 2.14 12.55 -30.07
N TRP A 183 1.38 11.84 -30.91
CA TRP A 183 0.12 11.19 -30.52
C TRP A 183 0.30 10.08 -29.49
N VAL A 184 1.32 9.24 -29.66
CA VAL A 184 1.68 8.20 -28.65
C VAL A 184 2.06 8.85 -27.31
N ASN A 185 2.88 9.90 -27.35
CA ASN A 185 3.24 10.65 -26.15
C ASN A 185 2.00 11.24 -25.44
N LEU A 186 1.09 11.85 -26.20
CA LEU A 186 -0.18 12.38 -25.68
C LEU A 186 -1.05 11.27 -25.06
N ALA A 187 -1.15 10.11 -25.70
CA ALA A 187 -1.91 8.97 -25.21
C ALA A 187 -1.34 8.44 -23.87
N VAL A 188 -0.02 8.28 -23.79
CA VAL A 188 0.66 7.87 -22.55
C VAL A 188 0.45 8.90 -21.44
N PHE A 189 0.57 10.19 -21.76
CA PHE A 189 0.30 11.27 -20.81
C PHE A 189 -1.14 11.23 -20.29
N ALA A 190 -2.12 11.08 -21.17
CA ALA A 190 -3.52 10.99 -20.80
C ALA A 190 -3.81 9.76 -19.93
N ALA A 191 -3.23 8.61 -20.26
CA ALA A 191 -3.36 7.38 -19.48
C ALA A 191 -2.77 7.53 -18.07
N LEU A 192 -1.54 8.07 -17.94
CA LEU A 192 -0.91 8.32 -16.65
C LEU A 192 -1.66 9.35 -15.81
N THR A 193 -2.14 10.43 -16.45
CA THR A 193 -2.96 11.45 -15.78
C THR A 193 -4.25 10.84 -15.27
N THR A 194 -4.96 10.07 -16.09
CA THR A 194 -6.19 9.38 -15.70
C THR A 194 -5.94 8.40 -14.55
N ALA A 195 -4.89 7.58 -14.63
CA ALA A 195 -4.50 6.68 -13.56
C ALA A 195 -4.21 7.42 -12.25
N THR A 196 -3.51 8.56 -12.32
CA THR A 196 -3.21 9.42 -11.17
C THR A 196 -4.49 9.96 -10.56
N VAL A 197 -5.35 10.57 -11.36
CA VAL A 197 -6.62 11.15 -10.90
C VAL A 197 -7.50 10.07 -10.27
N LEU A 198 -7.67 8.90 -10.89
CA LEU A 198 -8.47 7.80 -10.36
C LEU A 198 -7.91 7.27 -9.04
N ARG A 199 -6.58 7.18 -8.93
CA ARG A 199 -5.90 6.69 -7.74
C ARG A 199 -6.02 7.65 -6.56
N PHE A 200 -5.89 8.94 -6.81
CA PHE A 200 -5.98 9.98 -5.79
C PHE A 200 -7.41 10.48 -5.51
N ARG A 201 -8.39 10.14 -6.34
CA ARG A 201 -9.81 10.47 -6.15
C ARG A 201 -10.34 9.98 -4.80
N LYS A 202 -9.94 8.76 -4.38
CA LYS A 202 -10.36 8.12 -3.12
C LYS A 202 -9.49 8.51 -1.90
N GLY A 203 -8.54 9.41 -2.04
CA GLY A 203 -7.73 9.92 -0.92
C GLY A 203 -8.61 10.64 0.09
N GLY A 204 -8.39 10.33 1.39
CA GLY A 204 -9.20 10.71 2.54
C GLY A 204 -9.78 12.14 2.59
N PRO A 205 -10.52 12.52 3.62
CA PRO A 205 -11.33 13.75 3.67
C PRO A 205 -10.46 15.01 3.76
N ALA A 206 -9.76 15.31 2.66
CA ALA A 206 -9.20 16.64 2.52
C ALA A 206 -10.40 17.60 2.45
N SER A 207 -10.40 18.63 3.27
CA SER A 207 -11.50 19.58 3.30
C SER A 207 -11.76 20.11 1.88
N VAL A 208 -13.02 20.24 1.49
CA VAL A 208 -13.39 20.80 0.18
C VAL A 208 -12.69 22.15 -0.04
N LYS A 209 -12.50 22.93 1.03
CA LYS A 209 -11.76 24.18 1.01
C LYS A 209 -10.29 23.99 0.60
N ALA A 210 -9.58 23.02 1.17
CA ALA A 210 -8.18 22.75 0.83
C ALA A 210 -8.02 22.31 -0.63
N ASN A 211 -8.94 21.47 -1.15
CA ASN A 211 -8.93 21.07 -2.56
C ASN A 211 -9.26 22.25 -3.50
N ALA A 212 -10.15 23.17 -3.10
CA ALA A 212 -10.44 24.36 -3.88
C ALA A 212 -9.23 25.31 -3.96
N ILE A 213 -8.55 25.53 -2.84
CA ILE A 213 -7.33 26.35 -2.79
C ILE A 213 -6.23 25.70 -3.63
N GLY A 214 -6.00 24.40 -3.48
CA GLY A 214 -5.00 23.66 -4.27
C GLY A 214 -5.27 23.72 -5.77
N ALA A 215 -6.55 23.58 -6.20
CA ALA A 215 -6.94 23.72 -7.60
C ALA A 215 -6.69 25.15 -8.10
N ALA A 216 -7.12 26.18 -7.34
CA ALA A 216 -6.92 27.57 -7.74
C ALA A 216 -5.43 27.92 -7.89
N ILE A 217 -4.61 27.58 -6.90
CA ILE A 217 -3.15 27.83 -6.96
C ILE A 217 -2.53 27.12 -8.17
N SER A 218 -2.88 25.86 -8.43
CA SER A 218 -2.31 25.08 -9.52
C SER A 218 -2.72 25.64 -10.89
N TRP A 219 -3.97 26.05 -11.08
CA TRP A 219 -4.41 26.67 -12.34
C TRP A 219 -3.80 28.06 -12.55
N ILE A 220 -3.66 28.87 -11.48
CA ILE A 220 -2.95 30.16 -11.55
C ILE A 220 -1.49 29.93 -11.94
N ALA A 221 -0.81 29.00 -11.28
CA ALA A 221 0.57 28.64 -11.62
C ALA A 221 0.70 28.20 -13.10
N TYR A 222 -0.22 27.39 -13.61
CA TYR A 222 -0.25 26.98 -15.03
C TYR A 222 -0.37 28.17 -15.97
N LEU A 223 -1.17 29.18 -15.65
CA LEU A 223 -1.36 30.37 -16.48
C LEU A 223 -0.18 31.33 -16.41
N LEU A 224 0.47 31.45 -15.24
CA LEU A 224 1.59 32.38 -15.04
C LEU A 224 2.93 31.81 -15.51
N LEU A 225 3.08 30.49 -15.53
CA LEU A 225 4.35 29.83 -15.90
C LEU A 225 4.91 30.26 -17.26
N PRO A 226 4.09 30.43 -18.34
CA PRO A 226 4.61 30.93 -19.62
C PRO A 226 5.17 32.33 -19.56
N LEU A 227 4.64 33.21 -18.68
CA LEU A 227 5.11 34.57 -18.52
C LEU A 227 6.50 34.63 -17.88
N VAL A 228 6.82 33.65 -17.03
CA VAL A 228 8.11 33.54 -16.34
C VAL A 228 9.18 32.90 -17.23
N VAL A 229 8.80 31.89 -18.02
CA VAL A 229 9.75 31.09 -18.82
C VAL A 229 9.95 31.65 -20.23
N ALA A 230 8.98 32.34 -20.78
CA ALA A 230 9.03 32.91 -22.14
C ALA A 230 9.06 34.44 -22.07
N THR A 231 10.24 35.00 -21.92
CA THR A 231 10.49 36.36 -22.40
C THR A 231 11.13 36.24 -23.79
N PRO A 232 10.36 36.30 -24.89
CA PRO A 232 10.99 36.42 -26.20
C PRO A 232 11.71 37.77 -26.23
N SER A 233 13.04 37.74 -26.39
CA SER A 233 13.79 38.93 -26.78
C SER A 233 13.16 39.41 -28.09
N ARG A 234 12.84 40.67 -28.19
CA ARG A 234 12.35 41.30 -29.44
C ARG A 234 13.38 41.30 -30.53
N GLU A 235 14.65 41.02 -30.20
CA GLU A 235 15.77 40.99 -31.14
C GLU A 235 16.05 39.55 -31.61
N PRO A 236 16.41 39.35 -32.87
CA PRO A 236 16.81 38.03 -33.38
C PRO A 236 18.06 37.55 -32.63
N ILE A 237 17.94 36.46 -31.92
CA ILE A 237 19.05 35.84 -31.20
C ILE A 237 19.92 35.14 -32.21
N THR A 238 21.13 35.68 -32.42
CA THR A 238 22.11 35.13 -33.34
C THR A 238 23.21 34.34 -32.65
N ASP A 239 23.36 34.54 -31.34
CA ASP A 239 24.36 33.84 -30.53
C ASP A 239 23.96 32.37 -30.30
N PRO A 240 24.79 31.38 -30.68
CA PRO A 240 24.51 29.96 -30.50
C PRO A 240 24.24 29.55 -29.04
N ASP A 241 24.92 30.16 -28.08
CA ASP A 241 24.79 29.84 -26.68
C ASP A 241 23.47 30.37 -26.10
N GLN A 242 23.05 31.55 -26.54
CA GLN A 242 21.72 32.07 -26.21
C GLN A 242 20.62 31.21 -26.81
N ILE A 243 20.75 30.74 -28.06
CA ILE A 243 19.80 29.84 -28.70
C ILE A 243 19.66 28.54 -27.89
N ARG A 244 20.80 27.96 -27.43
CA ARG A 244 20.79 26.76 -26.57
C ARG A 244 20.07 27.03 -25.26
N LEU A 245 20.38 28.14 -24.58
CA LEU A 245 19.75 28.53 -23.32
C LEU A 245 18.22 28.67 -23.46
N TYR A 246 17.77 29.37 -24.52
CA TYR A 246 16.31 29.52 -24.77
C TYR A 246 15.63 28.18 -25.08
N ARG A 247 16.31 27.30 -25.85
CA ARG A 247 15.79 25.96 -26.14
C ARG A 247 15.64 25.11 -24.87
N THR A 248 16.65 25.12 -24.00
CA THR A 248 16.64 24.38 -22.74
C THR A 248 15.61 24.95 -21.78
N ALA A 249 15.55 26.27 -21.60
CA ALA A 249 14.55 26.93 -20.76
C ALA A 249 13.10 26.65 -21.25
N GLY A 250 12.88 26.71 -22.57
CA GLY A 250 11.59 26.40 -23.16
C GLY A 250 11.17 24.93 -22.96
N ALA A 251 12.10 23.98 -23.09
CA ALA A 251 11.83 22.57 -22.86
C ALA A 251 11.51 22.28 -21.38
N LEU A 252 12.31 22.84 -20.46
CA LEU A 252 12.08 22.71 -19.02
C LEU A 252 10.77 23.38 -18.59
N GLY A 253 10.47 24.56 -19.10
CA GLY A 253 9.21 25.26 -18.84
C GLY A 253 7.98 24.50 -19.34
N GLY A 254 8.10 23.92 -20.55
CA GLY A 254 7.06 23.04 -21.09
C GLY A 254 6.83 21.80 -20.25
N TRP A 255 7.90 21.17 -19.76
CA TRP A 255 7.81 20.03 -18.86
C TRP A 255 7.20 20.40 -17.50
N LEU A 256 7.64 21.49 -16.88
CA LEU A 256 7.08 21.98 -15.61
C LEU A 256 5.58 22.27 -15.74
N ARG A 257 5.17 22.86 -16.86
CA ARG A 257 3.76 23.11 -17.18
C ARG A 257 2.94 21.81 -17.25
N THR A 258 3.51 20.75 -17.80
CA THR A 258 2.90 19.42 -17.85
C THR A 258 2.67 18.87 -16.44
N VAL A 259 3.64 18.99 -15.54
CA VAL A 259 3.51 18.58 -14.12
C VAL A 259 2.41 19.37 -13.42
N VAL A 260 2.39 20.69 -13.61
CA VAL A 260 1.38 21.57 -12.98
C VAL A 260 -0.03 21.22 -13.43
N VAL A 261 -0.25 20.86 -14.71
CA VAL A 261 -1.56 20.41 -15.21
C VAL A 261 -2.03 19.15 -14.51
N VAL A 262 -1.16 18.16 -14.30
CA VAL A 262 -1.53 16.92 -13.58
C VAL A 262 -1.96 17.21 -12.15
N ILE A 263 -1.24 18.09 -11.47
CA ILE A 263 -1.57 18.53 -10.11
C ILE A 263 -2.93 19.26 -10.11
N ALA A 264 -3.14 20.20 -11.03
CA ALA A 264 -4.37 20.96 -11.15
C ALA A 264 -5.60 20.07 -11.41
N LEU A 265 -5.48 19.12 -12.34
CA LEU A 265 -6.53 18.14 -12.63
C LEU A 265 -6.83 17.25 -11.42
N THR A 266 -5.80 16.80 -10.69
CA THR A 266 -5.98 15.99 -9.49
C THR A 266 -6.76 16.72 -8.42
N PHE A 267 -6.42 17.98 -8.11
CA PHE A 267 -7.16 18.80 -7.14
C PHE A 267 -8.58 19.11 -7.61
N THR A 268 -8.77 19.41 -8.90
CA THR A 268 -10.10 19.69 -9.48
C THR A 268 -11.03 18.47 -9.35
N VAL A 269 -10.56 17.26 -9.67
CA VAL A 269 -11.38 16.06 -9.54
C VAL A 269 -11.68 15.74 -8.07
N ARG A 270 -10.73 15.94 -7.15
CA ARG A 270 -10.97 15.79 -5.70
C ARG A 270 -12.00 16.80 -5.20
N LEU A 271 -11.95 18.04 -5.68
CA LEU A 271 -12.95 19.07 -5.36
C LEU A 271 -14.34 18.66 -5.83
N LEU A 272 -14.49 18.28 -7.10
CA LEU A 272 -15.76 17.87 -7.69
C LEU A 272 -16.36 16.64 -6.98
N THR A 273 -15.53 15.64 -6.69
CA THR A 273 -15.99 14.44 -5.95
C THR A 273 -16.43 14.79 -4.52
N GLY A 274 -15.72 15.68 -3.83
CA GLY A 274 -16.08 16.15 -2.50
C GLY A 274 -17.40 16.94 -2.49
N LEU A 275 -17.61 17.81 -3.48
CA LEU A 275 -18.87 18.56 -3.63
C LEU A 275 -20.04 17.63 -3.95
N TRP A 276 -19.85 16.66 -4.83
CA TRP A 276 -20.87 15.67 -5.17
C TRP A 276 -21.30 14.83 -3.97
N GLN A 277 -20.33 14.37 -3.16
CA GLN A 277 -20.62 13.63 -1.92
C GLN A 277 -21.40 14.47 -0.91
N LYS A 278 -21.04 15.75 -0.73
CA LYS A 278 -21.79 16.67 0.14
C LYS A 278 -23.22 16.90 -0.37
N ARG A 279 -23.43 17.04 -1.67
CA ARG A 279 -24.77 17.18 -2.28
C ARG A 279 -25.62 15.93 -2.04
N LYS A 280 -25.05 14.72 -2.28
CA LYS A 280 -25.72 13.45 -2.02
C LYS A 280 -26.13 13.28 -0.56
N ALA A 281 -25.24 13.65 0.37
CA ALA A 281 -25.52 13.58 1.81
C ALA A 281 -26.61 14.57 2.26
N ARG A 282 -26.77 15.71 1.58
CA ARG A 282 -27.87 16.66 1.84
C ARG A 282 -29.22 16.11 1.35
N MET A 283 -29.25 15.55 0.12
CA MET A 283 -30.48 14.96 -0.44
C MET A 283 -30.98 13.70 0.31
N ALA A 284 -30.08 13.00 1.03
CA ALA A 284 -30.46 11.84 1.86
C ALA A 284 -31.00 12.23 3.24
N LYS A 285 -30.96 13.54 3.61
CA LYS A 285 -31.48 14.07 4.87
C LYS A 285 -32.79 14.84 4.70
N THR A 286 -33.18 15.11 3.48
CA THR A 286 -34.52 15.61 3.10
C THR A 286 -35.41 14.46 2.66
#